data_1d808119660381396f6ab1cfdf274fcc
#
_entry.id   1d808119660381396f6ab1cfdf274fcc
#
_cell.length_a   1.000
_cell.length_b   1.000
_cell.length_c   1.000
_cell.angle_alpha   90.00
_cell.angle_beta   90.00
_cell.angle_gamma   90.00
#
_symmetry.space_group_name_H-M   'P 1'
#
loop_
_entity.id
_entity.type
_entity.pdbx_description
1 polymer ?
#
loop_
_entity_poly.entity_id
_entity_poly.type
_entity_poly.pdbx_seq_one_letter_code
_entity_poly.pdbx_strand_id
1 'polypeptide(L)'
;MAHIQQFRFVNFVKECLPEYFTGRRVLEVGALDINGSARSFFADCDYTGIDVAAGKGVDQVAKGEDFAADANAFDVVISCECMEHNPMYLKTWLNMLRVLREDGLLLMTCATFGRPQHGTSASDPSASPLTIGQGQEHYRNLGRQDFEVVHLPSFFARHFFEVDHSSKDLYFLGLGAASSAAQQQRFDTLRETAARFYEQIARSGLG
;
A
#
# COMPACT_ATOMS: atom_id res chain seq x y z
N MET A 1 1.45 9.89 -3.89
CA MET A 1 0.56 10.97 -3.35
C MET A 1 -0.85 10.40 -3.22
N ALA A 2 -1.39 10.34 -2.00
CA ALA A 2 -2.73 9.79 -1.77
C ALA A 2 -3.80 10.62 -2.51
N HIS A 3 -4.75 9.98 -3.16
CA HIS A 3 -5.88 10.60 -3.85
C HIS A 3 -7.18 9.83 -3.56
N ILE A 4 -8.30 10.38 -4.01
CA ILE A 4 -9.64 9.89 -3.63
C ILE A 4 -9.86 8.41 -3.99
N GLN A 5 -9.28 7.91 -5.08
CA GLN A 5 -9.44 6.52 -5.50
C GLN A 5 -8.77 5.55 -4.51
N GLN A 6 -7.57 5.89 -4.00
CA GLN A 6 -6.90 5.10 -2.97
C GLN A 6 -7.66 5.13 -1.65
N PHE A 7 -8.13 6.31 -1.21
CA PHE A 7 -8.94 6.41 0.00
C PHE A 7 -10.23 5.59 -0.10
N ARG A 8 -10.82 5.54 -1.29
CA ARG A 8 -11.98 4.67 -1.56
C ARG A 8 -11.61 3.19 -1.39
N PHE A 9 -10.45 2.77 -1.91
CA PHE A 9 -9.99 1.40 -1.76
C PHE A 9 -9.71 1.06 -0.28
N VAL A 10 -8.98 1.92 0.45
CA VAL A 10 -8.71 1.73 1.89
C VAL A 10 -10.00 1.66 2.70
N ASN A 11 -10.96 2.58 2.42
CA ASN A 11 -12.27 2.56 3.08
C ASN A 11 -13.05 1.28 2.81
N PHE A 12 -13.01 0.80 1.57
CA PHE A 12 -13.68 -0.43 1.18
C PHE A 12 -13.10 -1.65 1.92
N VAL A 13 -11.78 -1.71 2.08
CA VAL A 13 -11.12 -2.74 2.89
C VAL A 13 -11.55 -2.62 4.36
N LYS A 14 -11.59 -1.39 4.91
CA LYS A 14 -12.03 -1.14 6.29
C LYS A 14 -13.46 -1.60 6.56
N GLU A 15 -14.38 -1.35 5.64
CA GLU A 15 -15.78 -1.78 5.77
C GLU A 15 -15.91 -3.31 5.82
N CYS A 16 -15.07 -4.04 5.09
CA CYS A 16 -15.12 -5.49 5.02
C CYS A 16 -14.32 -6.20 6.13
N LEU A 17 -13.22 -5.57 6.58
CA LEU A 17 -12.27 -6.14 7.54
C LEU A 17 -11.96 -5.12 8.66
N PRO A 18 -12.99 -4.60 9.39
CA PRO A 18 -12.85 -3.48 10.32
C PRO A 18 -11.91 -3.77 11.49
N GLU A 19 -11.73 -5.03 11.85
CA GLU A 19 -10.86 -5.45 12.95
C GLU A 19 -9.38 -5.12 12.73
N TYR A 20 -8.96 -4.86 11.49
CA TYR A 20 -7.58 -4.44 11.17
C TYR A 20 -7.37 -2.92 11.31
N PHE A 21 -8.44 -2.17 11.51
CA PHE A 21 -8.38 -0.70 11.55
C PHE A 21 -8.59 -0.11 12.96
N THR A 22 -8.66 -0.95 14.00
CA THR A 22 -8.83 -0.50 15.39
C THR A 22 -7.97 -1.32 16.34
N GLY A 23 -7.22 -0.63 17.22
CA GLY A 23 -6.43 -1.25 18.28
C GLY A 23 -5.28 -2.13 17.75
N ARG A 24 -4.67 -1.80 16.62
CA ARG A 24 -3.64 -2.60 15.95
C ARG A 24 -2.28 -1.91 15.94
N ARG A 25 -1.23 -2.70 15.79
CA ARG A 25 0.10 -2.19 15.45
C ARG A 25 0.20 -2.06 13.94
N VAL A 26 0.38 -0.83 13.47
CA VAL A 26 0.37 -0.48 12.04
C VAL A 26 1.72 0.09 11.63
N LEU A 27 2.27 -0.39 10.53
CA LEU A 27 3.39 0.21 9.82
C LEU A 27 2.90 0.83 8.51
N GLU A 28 3.12 2.12 8.31
CA GLU A 28 2.95 2.79 7.02
C GLU A 28 4.32 3.10 6.41
N VAL A 29 4.56 2.59 5.19
CA VAL A 29 5.78 2.85 4.40
C VAL A 29 5.48 3.89 3.34
N GLY A 30 6.22 5.02 3.35
CA GLY A 30 5.91 6.19 2.54
C GLY A 30 4.83 7.06 3.19
N ALA A 31 5.04 7.43 4.47
CA ALA A 31 4.01 8.01 5.32
C ALA A 31 3.86 9.53 5.19
N LEU A 32 4.61 10.21 4.28
CA LEU A 32 4.50 11.66 4.12
C LEU A 32 3.08 12.07 3.73
N ASP A 33 2.41 12.81 4.59
CA ASP A 33 1.09 13.37 4.33
C ASP A 33 1.18 14.62 3.45
N ILE A 34 1.03 14.42 2.13
CA ILE A 34 0.99 15.51 1.14
C ILE A 34 -0.46 15.96 0.91
N ASN A 35 -1.37 15.01 0.65
CA ASN A 35 -2.78 15.28 0.29
C ASN A 35 -3.75 14.43 1.11
N GLY A 36 -3.39 14.10 2.33
CA GLY A 36 -4.10 13.18 3.20
C GLY A 36 -3.28 11.92 3.48
N SER A 37 -3.59 11.22 4.57
CA SER A 37 -2.87 10.03 5.04
C SER A 37 -3.84 8.89 5.29
N ALA A 38 -3.41 7.68 4.95
CA ALA A 38 -4.11 6.44 5.29
C ALA A 38 -4.31 6.28 6.80
N ARG A 39 -3.48 6.92 7.63
CA ARG A 39 -3.61 6.96 9.09
C ARG A 39 -5.01 7.37 9.57
N SER A 40 -5.70 8.24 8.83
CA SER A 40 -7.04 8.72 9.18
C SER A 40 -8.12 7.62 9.22
N PHE A 41 -7.86 6.46 8.63
CA PHE A 41 -8.76 5.30 8.68
C PHE A 41 -8.60 4.46 9.95
N PHE A 42 -7.49 4.61 10.67
CA PHE A 42 -7.13 3.81 11.84
C PHE A 42 -7.51 4.53 13.14
N ALA A 43 -8.06 3.79 14.10
CA ALA A 43 -8.47 4.29 15.41
C ALA A 43 -7.77 3.50 16.53
N ASP A 44 -7.28 4.21 17.56
CA ASP A 44 -6.66 3.62 18.75
C ASP A 44 -5.51 2.63 18.42
N CYS A 45 -4.79 2.87 17.32
CA CYS A 45 -3.71 2.02 16.83
C CYS A 45 -2.34 2.53 17.30
N ASP A 46 -1.41 1.60 17.57
CA ASP A 46 0.02 1.89 17.67
C ASP A 46 0.57 2.04 16.23
N TYR A 47 0.58 3.28 15.75
CA TYR A 47 0.83 3.59 14.34
C TYR A 47 2.23 4.16 14.15
N THR A 48 3.04 3.49 13.34
CA THR A 48 4.39 3.93 12.94
C THR A 48 4.39 4.26 11.46
N GLY A 49 4.53 5.53 11.12
CA GLY A 49 4.74 6.01 9.75
C GLY A 49 6.22 6.23 9.49
N ILE A 50 6.78 5.62 8.45
CA ILE A 50 8.18 5.82 8.04
C ILE A 50 8.26 6.45 6.65
N ASP A 51 9.28 7.31 6.47
CA ASP A 51 9.65 7.88 5.18
C ASP A 51 11.13 8.24 5.15
N VAL A 52 11.69 8.54 3.98
CA VAL A 52 13.13 8.81 3.76
C VAL A 52 13.62 10.09 4.42
N ALA A 53 12.73 11.01 4.79
CA ALA A 53 13.04 12.22 5.55
C ALA A 53 11.86 12.61 6.44
N ALA A 54 12.11 13.54 7.38
CA ALA A 54 11.09 14.06 8.30
C ALA A 54 10.04 14.88 7.54
N GLY A 55 8.78 14.72 7.96
CA GLY A 55 7.65 15.45 7.40
C GLY A 55 6.35 15.16 8.16
N LYS A 56 5.27 15.78 7.73
CA LYS A 56 3.94 15.53 8.31
C LYS A 56 3.57 14.06 8.11
N GLY A 57 3.15 13.37 9.16
CA GLY A 57 2.78 11.95 9.13
C GLY A 57 3.95 10.99 9.34
N VAL A 58 5.21 11.46 9.30
CA VAL A 58 6.41 10.64 9.49
C VAL A 58 6.78 10.62 10.97
N ASP A 59 6.66 9.46 11.61
CA ASP A 59 7.06 9.26 13.01
C ASP A 59 8.54 8.91 13.11
N GLN A 60 9.06 8.18 12.12
CA GLN A 60 10.46 7.76 12.08
C GLN A 60 11.04 7.90 10.68
N VAL A 61 12.20 8.56 10.58
CA VAL A 61 12.95 8.64 9.32
C VAL A 61 13.66 7.31 9.09
N ALA A 62 13.21 6.58 8.08
CA ALA A 62 13.80 5.29 7.69
C ALA A 62 13.41 4.96 6.25
N LYS A 63 14.30 4.27 5.54
CA LYS A 63 13.97 3.67 4.24
C LYS A 63 13.21 2.36 4.48
N GLY A 64 12.22 2.08 3.66
CA GLY A 64 11.42 0.87 3.80
C GLY A 64 12.23 -0.43 3.71
N GLU A 65 13.25 -0.47 2.85
CA GLU A 65 14.16 -1.60 2.68
C GLU A 65 15.10 -1.84 3.86
N ASP A 66 15.39 -0.82 4.66
CA ASP A 66 16.34 -0.86 5.77
C ASP A 66 15.65 -0.75 7.14
N PHE A 67 14.31 -0.61 7.16
CA PHE A 67 13.56 -0.46 8.41
C PHE A 67 13.73 -1.68 9.31
N ALA A 68 14.35 -1.44 10.46
CA ALA A 68 14.68 -2.47 11.44
C ALA A 68 13.51 -2.67 12.43
N ALA A 69 12.80 -3.76 12.29
CA ALA A 69 11.80 -4.25 13.24
C ALA A 69 11.92 -5.78 13.33
N ASP A 70 11.37 -6.37 14.38
CA ASP A 70 11.28 -7.82 14.47
C ASP A 70 10.38 -8.39 13.37
N ALA A 71 10.63 -9.64 12.99
CA ALA A 71 9.67 -10.34 12.13
C ALA A 71 8.33 -10.47 12.82
N ASN A 72 7.25 -10.42 12.05
CA ASN A 72 5.87 -10.52 12.57
C ASN A 72 5.52 -9.45 13.63
N ALA A 73 6.09 -8.23 13.51
CA ALA A 73 5.90 -7.17 14.50
C ALA A 73 4.57 -6.41 14.33
N PHE A 74 4.01 -6.36 13.13
CA PHE A 74 2.87 -5.51 12.81
C PHE A 74 1.63 -6.32 12.40
N ASP A 75 0.47 -5.93 12.93
CA ASP A 75 -0.82 -6.50 12.54
C ASP A 75 -1.24 -6.03 11.14
N VAL A 76 -0.86 -4.80 10.78
CA VAL A 76 -1.13 -4.20 9.47
C VAL A 76 0.13 -3.54 8.93
N VAL A 77 0.41 -3.80 7.65
CA VAL A 77 1.44 -3.08 6.89
C VAL A 77 0.76 -2.42 5.70
N ILE A 78 0.92 -1.11 5.56
CA ILE A 78 0.31 -0.34 4.48
C ILE A 78 1.34 0.52 3.77
N SER A 79 1.20 0.67 2.45
CA SER A 79 1.99 1.59 1.64
C SER A 79 1.13 2.16 0.53
N CYS A 80 1.01 3.48 0.44
CA CYS A 80 0.20 4.15 -0.55
C CYS A 80 1.05 5.11 -1.39
N GLU A 81 1.16 4.85 -2.71
CA GLU A 81 1.89 5.68 -3.70
C GLU A 81 3.35 5.97 -3.29
N CYS A 82 4.06 4.92 -2.92
CA CYS A 82 5.45 4.98 -2.51
C CYS A 82 6.37 4.13 -3.40
N MET A 83 5.90 2.95 -3.79
CA MET A 83 6.75 1.94 -4.45
C MET A 83 7.28 2.41 -5.80
N GLU A 84 6.50 3.17 -6.58
CA GLU A 84 6.90 3.74 -7.87
C GLU A 84 8.04 4.75 -7.75
N HIS A 85 8.20 5.38 -6.57
CA HIS A 85 9.26 6.34 -6.28
C HIS A 85 10.47 5.73 -5.58
N ASN A 86 10.43 4.43 -5.26
CA ASN A 86 11.49 3.71 -4.56
C ASN A 86 12.29 2.81 -5.51
N PRO A 87 13.56 3.12 -5.82
CA PRO A 87 14.40 2.25 -6.66
C PRO A 87 14.65 0.88 -6.02
N MET A 88 14.48 0.77 -4.69
CA MET A 88 14.63 -0.47 -3.93
C MET A 88 13.28 -1.10 -3.56
N TYR A 89 12.20 -0.78 -4.31
CA TYR A 89 10.82 -1.23 -4.03
C TYR A 89 10.72 -2.73 -3.72
N LEU A 90 11.49 -3.56 -4.41
CA LEU A 90 11.47 -5.00 -4.16
C LEU A 90 12.02 -5.38 -2.78
N LYS A 91 13.09 -4.74 -2.33
CA LYS A 91 13.61 -4.97 -0.97
C LYS A 91 12.63 -4.43 0.08
N THR A 92 12.02 -3.29 -0.17
CA THR A 92 10.95 -2.74 0.67
C THR A 92 9.78 -3.72 0.75
N TRP A 93 9.33 -4.25 -0.39
CA TRP A 93 8.27 -5.26 -0.45
C TRP A 93 8.61 -6.49 0.41
N LEU A 94 9.81 -7.05 0.26
CA LEU A 94 10.27 -8.19 1.05
C LEU A 94 10.33 -7.86 2.55
N ASN A 95 10.73 -6.66 2.91
CA ASN A 95 10.75 -6.23 4.30
C ASN A 95 9.34 -6.06 4.87
N MET A 96 8.40 -5.51 4.10
CA MET A 96 6.98 -5.43 4.48
C MET A 96 6.39 -6.82 4.76
N LEU A 97 6.69 -7.81 3.91
CA LEU A 97 6.27 -9.21 4.12
C LEU A 97 6.90 -9.80 5.39
N ARG A 98 8.17 -9.50 5.68
CA ARG A 98 8.89 -10.02 6.85
C ARG A 98 8.33 -9.49 8.17
N VAL A 99 7.97 -8.21 8.22
CA VAL A 99 7.49 -7.58 9.46
C VAL A 99 6.00 -7.77 9.69
N LEU A 100 5.24 -8.23 8.69
CA LEU A 100 3.82 -8.54 8.81
C LEU A 100 3.61 -9.82 9.62
N ARG A 101 2.64 -9.80 10.54
CA ARG A 101 2.21 -10.99 11.30
C ARG A 101 1.57 -12.02 10.38
N GLU A 102 1.67 -13.29 10.79
CA GLU A 102 1.08 -14.42 10.03
C GLU A 102 -0.46 -14.32 9.90
N ASP A 103 -1.14 -13.61 10.78
CA ASP A 103 -2.58 -13.32 10.75
C ASP A 103 -2.89 -11.87 10.31
N GLY A 104 -1.87 -11.13 9.83
CA GLY A 104 -1.93 -9.72 9.54
C GLY A 104 -2.57 -9.38 8.18
N LEU A 105 -2.72 -8.07 7.93
CA LEU A 105 -3.22 -7.51 6.66
C LEU A 105 -2.16 -6.66 6.01
N LEU A 106 -1.86 -6.90 4.72
CA LEU A 106 -1.00 -6.05 3.90
C LEU A 106 -1.80 -5.37 2.80
N LEU A 107 -1.72 -4.04 2.75
CA LEU A 107 -2.34 -3.21 1.72
C LEU A 107 -1.27 -2.37 1.03
N MET A 108 -1.25 -2.38 -0.30
CA MET A 108 -0.33 -1.56 -1.09
C MET A 108 -1.05 -0.98 -2.30
N THR A 109 -0.75 0.31 -2.58
CA THR A 109 -1.12 0.96 -3.83
C THR A 109 0.10 1.61 -4.45
N CYS A 110 0.18 1.59 -5.78
CA CYS A 110 1.24 2.28 -6.52
C CYS A 110 0.81 2.58 -7.95
N ALA A 111 1.50 3.52 -8.60
CA ALA A 111 1.29 3.80 -10.01
C ALA A 111 1.58 2.58 -10.90
N THR A 112 0.67 2.28 -11.83
CA THR A 112 0.83 1.19 -12.79
C THR A 112 0.87 1.68 -14.24
N PHE A 113 0.94 0.74 -15.19
CA PHE A 113 1.13 1.03 -16.60
C PHE A 113 0.11 2.04 -17.16
N GLY A 114 0.65 3.06 -17.82
CA GLY A 114 -0.11 4.18 -18.38
C GLY A 114 -0.28 5.37 -17.44
N ARG A 115 0.12 5.27 -16.15
CA ARG A 115 0.19 6.44 -15.27
C ARG A 115 1.28 7.40 -15.77
N PRO A 116 0.98 8.70 -15.96
CA PRO A 116 2.02 9.69 -16.28
C PRO A 116 3.07 9.79 -15.19
N GLN A 117 4.33 9.98 -15.59
CA GLN A 117 5.41 10.22 -14.63
C GLN A 117 5.10 11.43 -13.76
N HIS A 118 5.37 11.32 -12.47
CA HIS A 118 5.24 12.38 -11.48
C HIS A 118 6.27 12.20 -10.35
N GLY A 119 6.41 13.19 -9.46
CA GLY A 119 7.34 13.10 -8.33
C GLY A 119 8.80 13.11 -8.72
N THR A 120 9.15 13.76 -9.83
CA THR A 120 10.54 14.03 -10.25
C THR A 120 10.71 15.51 -10.54
N SER A 121 11.96 16.00 -10.57
CA SER A 121 12.25 17.41 -10.91
C SER A 121 11.72 17.80 -12.30
N ALA A 122 11.61 16.84 -13.21
CA ALA A 122 11.09 17.05 -14.56
C ALA A 122 9.55 16.99 -14.65
N SER A 123 8.85 16.41 -13.64
CA SER A 123 7.42 16.17 -13.72
C SER A 123 6.80 16.13 -12.32
N ASP A 124 6.03 17.15 -11.99
CA ASP A 124 5.33 17.33 -10.71
C ASP A 124 6.20 17.04 -9.47
N PRO A 125 7.18 17.91 -9.15
CA PRO A 125 8.07 17.70 -8.01
C PRO A 125 7.35 17.60 -6.66
N SER A 126 6.16 18.18 -6.56
CA SER A 126 5.37 18.19 -5.32
C SER A 126 4.82 16.84 -4.94
N ALA A 127 4.78 15.89 -5.88
CA ALA A 127 4.27 14.54 -5.65
C ALA A 127 5.24 13.63 -4.87
N SER A 128 6.56 13.94 -4.86
CA SER A 128 7.55 13.20 -4.07
C SER A 128 8.68 14.12 -3.55
N PRO A 129 8.34 15.11 -2.72
CA PRO A 129 9.29 16.16 -2.34
C PRO A 129 10.48 15.66 -1.51
N LEU A 130 10.28 14.60 -0.71
CA LEU A 130 11.34 14.07 0.14
C LEU A 130 12.43 13.35 -0.67
N THR A 131 12.05 12.53 -1.66
CA THR A 131 13.04 11.86 -2.53
C THR A 131 13.83 12.85 -3.37
N ILE A 132 13.15 13.90 -3.91
CA ILE A 132 13.81 14.99 -4.63
C ILE A 132 14.76 15.76 -3.72
N GLY A 133 14.32 16.11 -2.51
CA GLY A 133 15.17 16.80 -1.52
C GLY A 133 16.41 16.00 -1.11
N GLN A 134 16.38 14.69 -1.25
CA GLN A 134 17.51 13.78 -1.01
C GLN A 134 18.37 13.55 -2.26
N GLY A 135 18.02 14.13 -3.42
CA GLY A 135 18.68 13.86 -4.69
C GLY A 135 18.50 12.43 -5.20
N GLN A 136 17.44 11.74 -4.77
CA GLN A 136 17.12 10.34 -5.11
C GLN A 136 15.85 10.28 -5.94
N GLU A 137 15.87 10.92 -7.12
CA GLU A 137 14.73 10.90 -8.02
C GLU A 137 14.57 9.53 -8.69
N HIS A 138 13.42 8.94 -8.52
CA HIS A 138 13.04 7.70 -9.18
C HIS A 138 11.54 7.71 -9.49
N TYR A 139 11.18 7.18 -10.66
CA TYR A 139 9.81 6.87 -11.01
C TYR A 139 9.75 5.68 -11.95
N ARG A 140 8.90 4.72 -11.62
CA ARG A 140 8.64 3.56 -12.46
C ARG A 140 7.22 3.07 -12.26
N ASN A 141 6.45 2.93 -13.33
CA ASN A 141 5.18 2.20 -13.28
C ASN A 141 5.44 0.72 -12.98
N LEU A 142 4.75 0.20 -11.97
CA LEU A 142 4.89 -1.17 -11.50
C LEU A 142 3.64 -1.98 -11.85
N GLY A 143 3.82 -3.26 -12.11
CA GLY A 143 2.75 -4.18 -12.36
C GLY A 143 2.76 -5.36 -11.37
N ARG A 144 1.73 -6.18 -11.41
CA ARG A 144 1.60 -7.38 -10.58
C ARG A 144 2.87 -8.26 -10.60
N GLN A 145 3.47 -8.45 -11.78
CA GLN A 145 4.68 -9.27 -11.96
C GLN A 145 5.90 -8.77 -11.19
N ASP A 146 5.97 -7.47 -10.88
CA ASP A 146 7.05 -6.87 -10.09
C ASP A 146 7.01 -7.32 -8.62
N PHE A 147 5.85 -7.75 -8.11
CA PHE A 147 5.62 -8.18 -6.74
C PHE A 147 5.46 -9.70 -6.60
N GLU A 148 5.15 -10.43 -7.67
CA GLU A 148 5.03 -11.90 -7.70
C GLU A 148 6.38 -12.62 -7.86
N VAL A 149 7.49 -11.92 -7.63
CA VAL A 149 8.85 -12.51 -7.59
C VAL A 149 9.04 -13.47 -6.41
N VAL A 150 8.11 -13.46 -5.46
CA VAL A 150 8.03 -14.39 -4.33
C VAL A 150 6.74 -15.19 -4.42
N HIS A 151 6.73 -16.37 -3.81
CA HIS A 151 5.54 -17.22 -3.75
C HIS A 151 4.54 -16.66 -2.71
N LEU A 152 3.68 -15.72 -3.13
CA LEU A 152 2.73 -15.04 -2.26
C LEU A 152 1.83 -15.97 -1.42
N PRO A 153 1.40 -17.16 -1.90
CA PRO A 153 0.66 -18.12 -1.06
C PRO A 153 1.42 -18.63 0.17
N SER A 154 2.74 -18.43 0.26
CA SER A 154 3.49 -18.73 1.49
C SER A 154 3.27 -17.69 2.60
N PHE A 155 2.80 -16.50 2.27
CA PHE A 155 2.56 -15.40 3.20
C PHE A 155 1.07 -15.18 3.46
N PHE A 156 0.22 -15.48 2.47
CA PHE A 156 -1.19 -15.11 2.48
C PHE A 156 -2.12 -16.30 2.23
N ALA A 157 -3.11 -16.47 3.10
CA ALA A 157 -4.24 -17.38 2.84
C ALA A 157 -5.10 -16.88 1.67
N ARG A 158 -5.20 -15.56 1.52
CA ARG A 158 -5.92 -14.89 0.43
C ARG A 158 -5.17 -13.65 0.01
N HIS A 159 -5.06 -13.42 -1.29
CA HIS A 159 -4.55 -12.17 -1.85
C HIS A 159 -5.13 -11.90 -3.23
N PHE A 160 -5.10 -10.64 -3.64
CA PHE A 160 -5.38 -10.24 -5.01
C PHE A 160 -4.64 -8.98 -5.40
N PHE A 161 -4.49 -8.80 -6.69
CA PHE A 161 -4.15 -7.55 -7.33
C PHE A 161 -5.34 -7.05 -8.12
N GLU A 162 -5.56 -5.74 -8.14
CA GLU A 162 -6.59 -5.08 -8.93
C GLU A 162 -6.01 -3.81 -9.56
N VAL A 163 -6.55 -3.40 -10.69
CA VAL A 163 -6.13 -2.17 -11.39
C VAL A 163 -7.31 -1.21 -11.46
N ASP A 164 -7.13 -0.03 -10.88
CA ASP A 164 -8.04 1.09 -11.15
C ASP A 164 -7.62 1.78 -12.45
N HIS A 165 -8.34 1.51 -13.53
CA HIS A 165 -8.07 2.07 -14.85
C HIS A 165 -8.33 3.57 -14.92
N SER A 166 -9.14 4.15 -14.01
CA SER A 166 -9.42 5.58 -13.99
C SER A 166 -8.23 6.40 -13.46
N SER A 167 -7.53 5.88 -12.48
CA SER A 167 -6.34 6.51 -11.89
C SER A 167 -5.02 5.87 -12.38
N LYS A 168 -5.09 4.69 -13.01
CA LYS A 168 -3.93 3.89 -13.43
C LYS A 168 -3.06 3.51 -12.25
N ASP A 169 -3.71 2.98 -11.21
CA ASP A 169 -3.07 2.46 -10.01
C ASP A 169 -3.23 0.95 -9.92
N LEU A 170 -2.21 0.31 -9.40
CA LEU A 170 -2.23 -1.08 -8.96
C LEU A 170 -2.54 -1.12 -7.48
N TYR A 171 -3.52 -1.90 -7.10
CA TYR A 171 -3.87 -2.20 -5.72
C TYR A 171 -3.52 -3.64 -5.38
N PHE A 172 -2.95 -3.85 -4.20
CA PHE A 172 -2.72 -5.16 -3.62
C PHE A 172 -3.38 -5.25 -2.25
N LEU A 173 -4.02 -6.37 -2.00
CA LEU A 173 -4.48 -6.75 -0.67
C LEU A 173 -4.07 -8.20 -0.39
N GLY A 174 -3.46 -8.42 0.78
CA GLY A 174 -3.07 -9.75 1.25
C GLY A 174 -3.51 -9.98 2.69
N LEU A 175 -4.19 -11.09 2.93
CA LEU A 175 -4.64 -11.55 4.24
C LEU A 175 -3.77 -12.71 4.69
N GLY A 176 -3.10 -12.57 5.82
CA GLY A 176 -2.07 -13.48 6.33
C GLY A 176 -2.51 -14.95 6.42
N ALA A 177 -1.54 -15.84 6.30
CA ALA A 177 -1.75 -17.29 6.19
C ALA A 177 -2.48 -17.90 7.43
N ALA A 178 -2.31 -17.31 8.62
CA ALA A 178 -2.95 -17.75 9.87
C ALA A 178 -4.31 -17.07 10.13
N SER A 179 -4.88 -16.33 9.17
CA SER A 179 -6.18 -15.71 9.29
C SER A 179 -7.32 -16.75 9.44
N SER A 180 -8.35 -16.36 10.17
CA SER A 180 -9.53 -17.22 10.42
C SER A 180 -10.37 -17.45 9.15
N ALA A 181 -11.12 -18.56 9.11
CA ALA A 181 -12.03 -18.87 8.00
C ALA A 181 -13.08 -17.75 7.79
N ALA A 182 -13.55 -17.10 8.87
CA ALA A 182 -14.49 -15.99 8.77
C ALA A 182 -13.86 -14.76 8.10
N GLN A 183 -12.61 -14.43 8.40
CA GLN A 183 -11.87 -13.36 7.74
C GLN A 183 -11.64 -13.68 6.27
N GLN A 184 -11.25 -14.90 5.95
CA GLN A 184 -11.06 -15.36 4.57
C GLN A 184 -12.36 -15.27 3.75
N GLN A 185 -13.50 -15.62 4.32
CA GLN A 185 -14.80 -15.50 3.65
C GLN A 185 -15.15 -14.03 3.35
N ARG A 186 -14.94 -13.10 4.32
CA ARG A 186 -15.17 -11.68 4.10
C ARG A 186 -14.21 -11.12 3.04
N PHE A 187 -12.95 -11.56 3.06
CA PHE A 187 -11.96 -11.21 2.04
C PHE A 187 -12.41 -11.67 0.63
N ASP A 188 -12.92 -12.89 0.49
CA ASP A 188 -13.39 -13.40 -0.80
C ASP A 188 -14.58 -12.56 -1.32
N THR A 189 -15.52 -12.17 -0.44
CA THR A 189 -16.62 -11.24 -0.76
C THR A 189 -16.11 -9.87 -1.19
N LEU A 190 -15.10 -9.33 -0.47
CA LEU A 190 -14.45 -8.06 -0.81
C LEU A 190 -13.82 -8.12 -2.20
N ARG A 191 -13.03 -9.17 -2.47
CA ARG A 191 -12.37 -9.37 -3.77
C ARG A 191 -13.38 -9.39 -4.93
N GLU A 192 -14.46 -10.14 -4.80
CA GLU A 192 -15.50 -10.21 -5.83
C GLU A 192 -16.20 -8.85 -6.06
N THR A 193 -16.43 -8.11 -4.99
CA THR A 193 -17.06 -6.79 -5.07
C THR A 193 -16.11 -5.76 -5.68
N ALA A 194 -14.83 -5.78 -5.30
CA ALA A 194 -13.80 -4.94 -5.89
C ALA A 194 -13.67 -5.22 -7.40
N ALA A 195 -13.55 -6.48 -7.80
CA ALA A 195 -13.44 -6.87 -9.20
C ALA A 195 -14.61 -6.33 -10.04
N ARG A 196 -15.86 -6.50 -9.55
CA ARG A 196 -17.05 -5.96 -10.24
C ARG A 196 -17.03 -4.44 -10.35
N PHE A 197 -16.62 -3.74 -9.29
CA PHE A 197 -16.53 -2.28 -9.26
C PHE A 197 -15.51 -1.75 -10.26
N TYR A 198 -14.29 -2.30 -10.27
CA TYR A 198 -13.23 -1.85 -11.17
C TYR A 198 -13.50 -2.25 -12.64
N GLU A 199 -14.15 -3.39 -12.87
CA GLU A 199 -14.62 -3.76 -14.21
C GLU A 199 -15.65 -2.75 -14.76
N GLN A 200 -16.56 -2.28 -13.93
CA GLN A 200 -17.53 -1.24 -14.32
C GLN A 200 -16.83 0.08 -14.66
N ILE A 201 -15.83 0.51 -13.87
CA ILE A 201 -15.02 1.69 -14.16
C ILE A 201 -14.32 1.54 -15.53
N ALA A 202 -13.67 0.40 -15.76
CA ALA A 202 -12.98 0.13 -17.01
C ALA A 202 -13.92 0.21 -18.24
N ARG A 203 -15.16 -0.31 -18.08
CA ARG A 203 -16.19 -0.26 -19.16
C ARG A 203 -16.81 1.11 -19.38
N SER A 204 -16.84 1.97 -18.36
CA SER A 204 -17.46 3.32 -18.46
C SER A 204 -16.62 4.32 -19.24
N GLY A 205 -15.39 3.99 -19.60
CA GLY A 205 -14.47 4.86 -20.33
C GLY A 205 -14.02 6.09 -19.51
N LEU A 206 -14.22 6.07 -18.20
CA LEU A 206 -13.77 7.11 -17.27
C LEU A 206 -12.29 6.89 -16.86
N GLY A 207 -11.45 6.56 -17.83
CA GLY A 207 -10.02 6.35 -17.68
C GLY A 207 -9.18 7.27 -18.56
#